data_a18344b32a899620e62ea6280f0ef148
#
_entry.id   a18344b32a899620e62ea6280f0ef148
#
_cell.length_a   1.000
_cell.length_b   1.000
_cell.length_c   1.000
_cell.angle_alpha   90.00
_cell.angle_beta   90.00
_cell.angle_gamma   90.00
#
_symmetry.space_group_name_H-M   'P 1'
#
loop_
_entity.id
_entity.type
_entity.pdbx_description
1 polymer ?
#
loop_
_entity_poly.entity_id
_entity_poly.type
_entity_poly.pdbx_seq_one_letter_code
_entity_poly.pdbx_strand_id
1 'polypeptide(L)'
;LPSYAFIARDYTTQSALYSHHQYIAMFLMVGAFAHGAIFFVRDYDPELNKDNVLARVLGTKEALISHLSWVTMLLGFHTLGIYVHNDVVVAFGNPEKQILIEPVFAQFVQAAQGKMMYGFNALLSDPTSSATLAANSLPGNHYWMDLINRQDALSAFLPIGPADFLVHHAIA
;
A
#
# COMPACT_ATOMS: atom_id res chain seq x y z
N LEU A 1 13.07 10.49 16.52
CA LEU A 1 12.06 10.12 17.52
C LEU A 1 11.86 11.27 18.49
N PRO A 2 10.60 11.71 18.73
CA PRO A 2 10.32 12.73 19.72
C PRO A 2 10.73 12.26 21.12
N SER A 3 11.37 13.13 21.86
CA SER A 3 11.75 12.87 23.24
C SER A 3 10.71 13.51 24.16
N TYR A 4 9.77 12.72 24.63
CA TYR A 4 8.79 13.18 25.61
C TYR A 4 9.36 13.06 27.02
N ALA A 5 9.60 14.18 27.68
CA ALA A 5 10.12 14.20 29.03
C ALA A 5 9.24 13.37 29.99
N PHE A 6 9.85 12.60 30.86
CA PHE A 6 9.23 11.79 31.90
C PHE A 6 8.47 10.53 31.45
N ILE A 7 8.25 10.30 30.16
CA ILE A 7 7.61 9.07 29.68
C ILE A 7 8.66 7.95 29.58
N ALA A 8 9.74 8.19 28.86
CA ALA A 8 10.88 7.30 28.78
C ALA A 8 12.14 8.10 28.47
N ARG A 9 13.21 7.84 29.20
CA ARG A 9 14.55 8.42 28.92
C ARG A 9 15.44 7.47 28.15
N ASP A 10 15.05 6.24 28.12
CA ASP A 10 15.75 5.15 27.44
C ASP A 10 15.38 5.13 25.97
N TYR A 11 16.37 5.18 25.08
CA TYR A 11 16.17 5.18 23.63
C TYR A 11 15.48 3.91 23.13
N THR A 12 15.79 2.77 23.71
CA THR A 12 15.17 1.49 23.33
C THR A 12 13.67 1.53 23.62
N THR A 13 13.28 2.00 24.79
CA THR A 13 11.86 2.14 25.18
C THR A 13 11.14 3.14 24.30
N GLN A 14 11.76 4.27 23.99
CA GLN A 14 11.17 5.28 23.09
C GLN A 14 10.99 4.72 21.68
N SER A 15 11.99 4.01 21.15
CA SER A 15 11.90 3.37 19.84
C SER A 15 10.82 2.30 19.80
N ALA A 16 10.71 1.49 20.86
CA ALA A 16 9.67 0.47 20.97
C ALA A 16 8.27 1.08 21.03
N LEU A 17 8.07 2.13 21.82
CA LEU A 17 6.80 2.84 21.92
C LEU A 17 6.39 3.46 20.58
N TYR A 18 7.30 4.16 19.93
CA TYR A 18 7.00 4.76 18.63
C TYR A 18 6.67 3.70 17.59
N SER A 19 7.48 2.66 17.47
CA SER A 19 7.27 1.59 16.50
C SER A 19 5.95 0.86 16.75
N HIS A 20 5.64 0.56 18.01
CA HIS A 20 4.38 -0.07 18.39
C HIS A 20 3.18 0.79 17.97
N HIS A 21 3.18 2.08 18.34
CA HIS A 21 2.07 2.96 18.02
C HIS A 21 1.92 3.20 16.52
N GLN A 22 3.01 3.27 15.78
CA GLN A 22 2.98 3.36 14.32
C GLN A 22 2.32 2.12 13.71
N TYR A 23 2.69 0.92 14.16
CA TYR A 23 2.12 -0.32 13.64
C TYR A 23 0.64 -0.48 13.99
N ILE A 24 0.24 -0.23 15.24
CA ILE A 24 -1.18 -0.31 15.59
C ILE A 24 -2.03 0.71 14.85
N ALA A 25 -1.50 1.91 14.59
CA ALA A 25 -2.18 2.91 13.80
C ALA A 25 -2.43 2.42 12.37
N MET A 26 -1.43 1.81 11.72
CA MET A 26 -1.59 1.20 10.40
C MET A 26 -2.68 0.13 10.38
N PHE A 27 -2.65 -0.81 11.33
CA PHE A 27 -3.64 -1.88 11.39
C PHE A 27 -5.04 -1.35 11.67
N LEU A 28 -5.19 -0.35 12.54
CA LEU A 28 -6.46 0.30 12.81
C LEU A 28 -7.04 0.99 11.57
N MET A 29 -6.21 1.68 10.80
CA MET A 29 -6.63 2.33 9.54
C MET A 29 -7.08 1.32 8.51
N VAL A 30 -6.31 0.26 8.29
CA VAL A 30 -6.70 -0.82 7.36
C VAL A 30 -7.99 -1.49 7.83
N GLY A 31 -8.12 -1.76 9.12
CA GLY A 31 -9.33 -2.31 9.72
C GLY A 31 -10.55 -1.42 9.53
N ALA A 32 -10.40 -0.11 9.69
CA ALA A 32 -11.48 0.85 9.48
C ALA A 32 -12.01 0.81 8.04
N PHE A 33 -11.13 0.83 7.04
CA PHE A 33 -11.52 0.72 5.64
C PHE A 33 -12.14 -0.64 5.32
N ALA A 34 -11.59 -1.72 5.85
CA ALA A 34 -12.15 -3.06 5.65
C ALA A 34 -13.56 -3.16 6.23
N HIS A 35 -13.77 -2.69 7.46
CA HIS A 35 -15.10 -2.70 8.09
C HIS A 35 -16.09 -1.79 7.39
N GLY A 36 -15.65 -0.63 6.91
CA GLY A 36 -16.47 0.24 6.07
C GLY A 36 -16.95 -0.47 4.80
N ALA A 37 -16.04 -1.14 4.10
CA ALA A 37 -16.39 -1.91 2.90
C ALA A 37 -17.36 -3.06 3.22
N ILE A 38 -17.12 -3.80 4.29
CA ILE A 38 -18.00 -4.89 4.73
C ILE A 38 -19.39 -4.36 5.06
N PHE A 39 -19.50 -3.24 5.76
CA PHE A 39 -20.77 -2.61 6.07
C PHE A 39 -21.58 -2.31 4.82
N PHE A 40 -20.98 -1.69 3.80
CA PHE A 40 -21.67 -1.35 2.57
C PHE A 40 -22.07 -2.57 1.72
N VAL A 41 -21.29 -3.64 1.76
CA VAL A 41 -21.59 -4.86 1.00
C VAL A 41 -22.62 -5.73 1.71
N ARG A 42 -22.55 -5.84 3.04
CA ARG A 42 -23.35 -6.81 3.80
C ARG A 42 -24.53 -6.21 4.54
N ASP A 43 -24.36 -5.03 5.10
CA ASP A 43 -25.28 -4.50 6.12
C ASP A 43 -26.01 -3.24 5.65
N TYR A 44 -25.54 -2.57 4.61
CA TYR A 44 -26.20 -1.37 4.08
C TYR A 44 -27.46 -1.75 3.31
N ASP A 45 -28.59 -1.26 3.78
CA ASP A 45 -29.89 -1.39 3.12
C ASP A 45 -30.43 0.01 2.79
N PRO A 46 -30.56 0.38 1.51
CA PRO A 46 -31.06 1.69 1.10
C PRO A 46 -32.47 2.00 1.61
N GLU A 47 -33.31 0.99 1.78
CA GLU A 47 -34.69 1.20 2.27
C GLU A 47 -34.71 1.52 3.77
N LEU A 48 -33.89 0.84 4.56
CA LEU A 48 -33.75 1.11 5.99
C LEU A 48 -33.04 2.43 6.28
N ASN A 49 -32.16 2.86 5.36
CA ASN A 49 -31.39 4.09 5.48
C ASN A 49 -32.00 5.26 4.67
N LYS A 50 -33.28 5.17 4.34
CA LYS A 50 -33.98 6.21 3.61
C LYS A 50 -34.09 7.48 4.46
N ASP A 51 -33.69 8.62 3.91
CA ASP A 51 -33.73 9.94 4.53
C ASP A 51 -32.99 10.11 5.87
N ASN A 52 -32.13 9.18 6.23
CA ASN A 52 -31.28 9.33 7.40
C ASN A 52 -29.97 10.10 7.07
N VAL A 53 -29.14 10.36 8.09
CA VAL A 53 -27.89 11.10 7.93
C VAL A 53 -26.97 10.42 6.92
N LEU A 54 -26.85 9.10 6.98
CA LEU A 54 -26.00 8.34 6.08
C LEU A 54 -26.44 8.48 4.61
N ALA A 55 -27.71 8.32 4.34
CA ALA A 55 -28.27 8.48 2.98
C ALA A 55 -28.03 9.90 2.44
N ARG A 56 -28.18 10.92 3.28
CA ARG A 56 -27.96 12.32 2.89
C ARG A 56 -26.50 12.60 2.57
N VAL A 57 -25.56 12.08 3.38
CA VAL A 57 -24.12 12.22 3.13
C VAL A 57 -23.71 11.50 1.84
N LEU A 58 -24.16 10.28 1.66
CA LEU A 58 -23.83 9.47 0.47
C LEU A 58 -24.46 10.04 -0.80
N GLY A 59 -25.60 10.74 -0.70
CA GLY A 59 -26.27 11.42 -1.80
C GLY A 59 -25.70 12.80 -2.14
N THR A 60 -24.71 13.27 -1.41
CA THR A 60 -24.14 14.62 -1.57
C THR A 60 -22.88 14.58 -2.43
N LYS A 61 -22.99 14.96 -3.70
CA LYS A 61 -21.83 15.02 -4.63
C LYS A 61 -20.76 16.00 -4.18
N GLU A 62 -21.15 17.06 -3.48
CA GLU A 62 -20.23 18.07 -2.95
C GLU A 62 -19.27 17.47 -1.91
N ALA A 63 -19.74 16.53 -1.10
CA ALA A 63 -18.88 15.80 -0.17
C ALA A 63 -17.84 14.97 -0.91
N LEU A 64 -18.22 14.26 -1.97
CA LEU A 64 -17.29 13.51 -2.80
C LEU A 64 -16.25 14.42 -3.47
N ILE A 65 -16.69 15.53 -4.05
CA ILE A 65 -15.80 16.48 -4.72
C ILE A 65 -14.82 17.09 -3.73
N SER A 66 -15.29 17.51 -2.56
CA SER A 66 -14.43 18.13 -1.54
C SER A 66 -13.38 17.15 -1.02
N HIS A 67 -13.76 15.91 -0.77
CA HIS A 67 -12.80 14.88 -0.30
C HIS A 67 -11.78 14.50 -1.38
N LEU A 68 -12.23 14.35 -2.62
CA LEU A 68 -11.31 14.07 -3.74
C LEU A 68 -10.38 15.25 -4.02
N SER A 69 -10.86 16.47 -3.91
CA SER A 69 -10.03 17.66 -4.04
C SER A 69 -8.96 17.73 -2.93
N TRP A 70 -9.36 17.46 -1.71
CA TRP A 70 -8.43 17.41 -0.58
C TRP A 70 -7.36 16.34 -0.77
N VAL A 71 -7.73 15.12 -1.13
CA VAL A 71 -6.76 14.02 -1.30
C VAL A 71 -5.83 14.26 -2.49
N THR A 72 -6.32 14.89 -3.55
CA THR A 72 -5.49 15.28 -4.69
C THR A 72 -4.42 16.29 -4.28
N MET A 73 -4.78 17.29 -3.51
CA MET A 73 -3.84 18.26 -2.96
C MET A 73 -2.87 17.62 -1.96
N LEU A 74 -3.35 16.77 -1.08
CA LEU A 74 -2.53 16.01 -0.13
C LEU A 74 -1.44 15.21 -0.85
N LEU A 75 -1.84 14.42 -1.85
CA LEU A 75 -0.92 13.60 -2.63
C LEU A 75 0.08 14.46 -3.40
N GLY A 76 -0.35 15.55 -3.99
CA GLY A 76 0.52 16.46 -4.71
C GLY A 76 1.60 17.07 -3.82
N PHE A 77 1.23 17.62 -2.68
CA PHE A 77 2.18 18.23 -1.74
C PHE A 77 3.13 17.19 -1.13
N HIS A 78 2.61 16.04 -0.69
CA HIS A 78 3.46 15.03 -0.06
C HIS A 78 4.40 14.37 -1.05
N THR A 79 3.91 14.03 -2.24
CA THR A 79 4.75 13.40 -3.27
C THR A 79 5.84 14.34 -3.74
N LEU A 80 5.52 15.60 -4.02
CA LEU A 80 6.51 16.61 -4.37
C LEU A 80 7.51 16.82 -3.22
N GLY A 81 7.03 16.90 -2.00
CA GLY A 81 7.87 17.06 -0.82
C GLY A 81 8.88 15.93 -0.65
N ILE A 82 8.48 14.69 -0.89
CA ILE A 82 9.37 13.52 -0.83
C ILE A 82 10.40 13.57 -1.97
N TYR A 83 10.00 13.91 -3.19
CA TYR A 83 10.94 14.09 -4.30
C TYR A 83 11.98 15.15 -4.00
N VAL A 84 11.54 16.33 -3.53
CA VAL A 84 12.44 17.43 -3.19
C VAL A 84 13.35 17.06 -2.02
N HIS A 85 12.81 16.40 -0.99
CA HIS A 85 13.62 15.88 0.12
C HIS A 85 14.73 14.96 -0.37
N ASN A 86 14.40 14.01 -1.23
CA ASN A 86 15.36 13.06 -1.77
C ASN A 86 16.42 13.76 -2.65
N ASP A 87 16.02 14.70 -3.49
CA ASP A 87 16.93 15.48 -4.32
C ASP A 87 17.92 16.25 -3.46
N VAL A 88 17.44 16.92 -2.41
CA VAL A 88 18.27 17.73 -1.52
C VAL A 88 19.27 16.87 -0.75
N VAL A 89 18.82 15.79 -0.12
CA VAL A 89 19.72 14.95 0.69
C VAL A 89 20.76 14.24 -0.17
N VAL A 90 20.42 13.84 -1.38
CA VAL A 90 21.38 13.27 -2.33
C VAL A 90 22.38 14.31 -2.80
N ALA A 91 21.92 15.52 -3.11
CA ALA A 91 22.80 16.62 -3.51
C ALA A 91 23.82 16.99 -2.44
N PHE A 92 23.44 16.87 -1.16
CA PHE A 92 24.35 17.11 -0.03
C PHE A 92 25.18 15.88 0.38
N GLY A 93 25.15 14.80 -0.41
CA GLY A 93 25.96 13.60 -0.15
C GLY A 93 25.42 12.71 0.97
N ASN A 94 24.14 12.76 1.26
CA ASN A 94 23.48 11.98 2.31
C ASN A 94 22.39 11.06 1.76
N PRO A 95 22.67 10.13 0.83
CA PRO A 95 21.65 9.27 0.22
C PRO A 95 20.94 8.38 1.22
N GLU A 96 21.55 8.12 2.38
CA GLU A 96 20.95 7.32 3.46
C GLU A 96 19.78 8.00 4.14
N LYS A 97 19.59 9.30 3.92
CA LYS A 97 18.48 10.09 4.46
C LYS A 97 17.29 10.16 3.52
N GLN A 98 17.34 9.48 2.38
CA GLN A 98 16.20 9.44 1.46
C GLN A 98 14.98 8.78 2.09
N ILE A 99 13.81 9.26 1.72
CA ILE A 99 12.54 8.60 2.04
C ILE A 99 12.23 7.65 0.90
N LEU A 100 12.45 6.35 1.13
CA LEU A 100 12.27 5.28 0.14
C LEU A 100 11.22 4.31 0.67
N ILE A 101 10.01 4.42 0.13
CA ILE A 101 8.88 3.60 0.57
C ILE A 101 8.73 2.45 -0.42
N GLU A 102 8.86 1.21 0.08
CA GLU A 102 8.65 0.01 -0.73
C GLU A 102 7.16 -0.17 -1.03
N PRO A 103 6.78 -0.41 -2.29
CA PRO A 103 5.40 -0.66 -2.68
C PRO A 103 4.98 -2.10 -2.35
N VAL A 104 5.02 -2.46 -1.07
CA VAL A 104 4.88 -3.85 -0.61
C VAL A 104 3.53 -4.48 -0.97
N PHE A 105 2.45 -3.69 -1.02
CA PHE A 105 1.14 -4.22 -1.41
C PHE A 105 1.11 -4.64 -2.89
N ALA A 106 1.68 -3.83 -3.76
CA ALA A 106 1.78 -4.16 -5.19
C ALA A 106 2.76 -5.30 -5.44
N GLN A 107 3.86 -5.35 -4.70
CA GLN A 107 4.80 -6.46 -4.73
C GLN A 107 4.14 -7.77 -4.28
N PHE A 108 3.30 -7.72 -3.24
CA PHE A 108 2.53 -8.88 -2.80
C PHE A 108 1.54 -9.35 -3.88
N VAL A 109 0.86 -8.44 -4.57
CA VAL A 109 -0.03 -8.77 -5.69
C VAL A 109 0.73 -9.46 -6.80
N GLN A 110 1.90 -8.96 -7.18
CA GLN A 110 2.76 -9.61 -8.18
C GLN A 110 3.22 -11.00 -7.71
N ALA A 111 3.58 -11.14 -6.43
CA ALA A 111 3.93 -12.42 -5.84
C ALA A 111 2.77 -13.41 -5.88
N ALA A 112 1.55 -12.96 -5.56
CA ALA A 112 0.34 -13.77 -5.66
C ALA A 112 0.07 -14.25 -7.09
N GLN A 113 0.57 -13.52 -8.09
CA GLN A 113 0.49 -13.88 -9.51
C GLN A 113 1.68 -14.74 -9.98
N GLY A 114 2.61 -15.07 -9.10
CA GLY A 114 3.70 -16.00 -9.37
C GLY A 114 5.11 -15.42 -9.35
N LYS A 115 5.29 -14.12 -9.08
CA LYS A 115 6.61 -13.52 -9.01
C LYS A 115 7.33 -13.90 -7.72
N MET A 116 8.50 -14.53 -7.86
CA MET A 116 9.24 -15.10 -6.71
C MET A 116 10.28 -14.16 -6.12
N MET A 117 10.69 -13.13 -6.84
CA MET A 117 11.85 -12.31 -6.47
C MET A 117 11.67 -11.48 -5.19
N TYR A 118 10.43 -11.24 -4.75
CA TYR A 118 10.17 -10.46 -3.54
C TYR A 118 10.23 -11.30 -2.26
N GLY A 119 10.33 -12.62 -2.38
CA GLY A 119 10.40 -13.53 -1.23
C GLY A 119 9.07 -13.80 -0.54
N PHE A 120 7.94 -13.40 -1.12
CA PHE A 120 6.63 -13.75 -0.59
C PHE A 120 6.23 -15.17 -0.99
N ASN A 121 5.72 -15.94 -0.04
CA ASN A 121 5.06 -17.22 -0.31
C ASN A 121 3.55 -16.99 -0.35
N ALA A 122 3.03 -16.64 -1.51
CA ALA A 122 1.64 -16.26 -1.70
C ALA A 122 1.07 -16.87 -2.98
N LEU A 123 -0.04 -17.57 -2.88
CA LEU A 123 -0.77 -18.16 -4.00
C LEU A 123 0.16 -18.83 -5.04
N LEU A 124 0.35 -18.23 -6.22
CA LEU A 124 1.13 -18.82 -7.30
C LEU A 124 2.64 -18.79 -7.08
N SER A 125 3.14 -18.02 -6.14
CA SER A 125 4.56 -18.02 -5.74
C SER A 125 4.89 -18.99 -4.62
N ASP A 126 3.88 -19.56 -3.95
CA ASP A 126 4.05 -20.58 -2.93
C ASP A 126 4.09 -21.97 -3.57
N PRO A 127 5.23 -22.68 -3.51
CA PRO A 127 5.36 -23.99 -4.14
C PRO A 127 4.46 -25.08 -3.52
N THR A 128 3.94 -24.86 -2.32
CA THR A 128 3.05 -25.79 -1.61
C THR A 128 1.57 -25.45 -1.77
N SER A 129 1.25 -24.32 -2.38
CA SER A 129 -0.12 -23.87 -2.58
C SER A 129 -0.87 -24.74 -3.60
N SER A 130 -2.12 -25.05 -3.31
CA SER A 130 -3.01 -25.71 -4.27
C SER A 130 -3.18 -24.90 -5.55
N ALA A 131 -3.16 -23.56 -5.45
CA ALA A 131 -3.25 -22.69 -6.61
C ALA A 131 -2.01 -22.82 -7.50
N THR A 132 -0.81 -22.88 -6.93
CA THR A 132 0.44 -23.12 -7.68
C THR A 132 0.44 -24.50 -8.32
N LEU A 133 0.05 -25.52 -7.60
CA LEU A 133 -0.02 -26.88 -8.13
C LEU A 133 -1.03 -26.98 -9.28
N ALA A 134 -2.19 -26.38 -9.15
CA ALA A 134 -3.18 -26.32 -10.21
C ALA A 134 -2.69 -25.53 -11.43
N ALA A 135 -2.06 -24.38 -11.21
CA ALA A 135 -1.49 -23.55 -12.27
C ALA A 135 -0.41 -24.29 -13.06
N ASN A 136 0.48 -25.00 -12.38
CA ASN A 136 1.57 -25.74 -12.99
C ASN A 136 1.09 -26.96 -13.78
N SER A 137 -0.12 -27.46 -13.50
CA SER A 137 -0.71 -28.59 -14.22
C SER A 137 -1.40 -28.19 -15.53
N LEU A 138 -1.65 -26.89 -15.75
CA LEU A 138 -2.34 -26.40 -16.93
C LEU A 138 -1.35 -26.20 -18.09
N PRO A 139 -1.69 -26.63 -19.35
CA PRO A 139 -0.87 -26.39 -20.53
C PRO A 139 -0.67 -24.89 -20.77
N GLY A 140 0.58 -24.50 -21.03
CA GLY A 140 0.93 -23.10 -21.31
C GLY A 140 1.17 -22.21 -20.11
N ASN A 141 0.84 -22.63 -18.90
CA ASN A 141 1.07 -21.83 -17.70
C ASN A 141 2.55 -21.57 -17.40
N HIS A 142 3.44 -22.48 -17.79
CA HIS A 142 4.87 -22.28 -17.65
C HIS A 142 5.38 -21.05 -18.43
N TYR A 143 4.73 -20.66 -19.52
CA TYR A 143 5.05 -19.44 -20.24
C TYR A 143 4.81 -18.19 -19.41
N TRP A 144 3.68 -18.12 -18.73
CA TRP A 144 3.34 -16.99 -17.86
C TRP A 144 4.24 -16.92 -16.65
N MET A 145 4.53 -18.06 -16.03
CA MET A 145 5.42 -18.14 -14.88
C MET A 145 6.85 -17.74 -15.25
N ASP A 146 7.35 -18.22 -16.39
CA ASP A 146 8.65 -17.81 -16.92
C ASP A 146 8.68 -16.31 -17.21
N LEU A 147 7.66 -15.79 -17.85
CA LEU A 147 7.57 -14.38 -18.20
C LEU A 147 7.55 -13.49 -16.95
N ILE A 148 6.79 -13.87 -15.94
CA ILE A 148 6.68 -13.13 -14.67
C ILE A 148 8.01 -13.15 -13.91
N ASN A 149 8.75 -14.24 -13.95
CA ASN A 149 9.98 -14.41 -13.17
C ASN A 149 11.26 -14.04 -13.93
N ARG A 150 11.21 -13.76 -15.23
CA ARG A 150 12.33 -13.27 -15.99
C ARG A 150 12.61 -11.81 -15.68
N GLN A 151 13.83 -11.52 -15.24
CA GLN A 151 14.24 -10.14 -14.95
C GLN A 151 14.56 -9.33 -16.21
N ASP A 152 14.93 -10.00 -17.28
CA ASP A 152 15.30 -9.40 -18.58
C ASP A 152 14.13 -9.31 -19.56
N ALA A 153 12.98 -9.83 -19.22
CA ALA A 153 11.81 -9.78 -20.08
C ALA A 153 11.16 -8.40 -20.08
N LEU A 154 10.81 -7.92 -21.28
CA LEU A 154 9.94 -6.75 -21.45
C LEU A 154 8.49 -7.15 -21.12
N SER A 155 8.24 -7.59 -19.91
CA SER A 155 6.96 -8.09 -19.49
C SER A 155 6.21 -7.08 -18.62
N ALA A 156 4.88 -7.27 -18.49
CA ALA A 156 4.02 -6.44 -17.68
C ALA A 156 4.34 -6.49 -16.17
N PHE A 157 5.13 -7.48 -15.73
CA PHE A 157 5.47 -7.66 -14.32
C PHE A 157 6.95 -7.35 -14.04
N LEU A 158 7.42 -6.20 -14.52
CA LEU A 158 8.75 -5.72 -14.14
C LEU A 158 8.84 -5.50 -12.63
N PRO A 159 10.04 -5.67 -12.03
CA PRO A 159 10.24 -5.37 -10.62
C PRO A 159 9.89 -3.92 -10.31
N ILE A 160 9.17 -3.74 -9.20
CA ILE A 160 8.78 -2.43 -8.71
C ILE A 160 9.49 -2.11 -7.40
N GLY A 161 9.81 -0.84 -7.21
CA GLY A 161 10.54 -0.35 -6.04
C GLY A 161 10.06 1.03 -5.60
N PRO A 162 10.85 1.71 -4.74
CA PRO A 162 10.47 3.01 -4.17
C PRO A 162 10.17 4.11 -5.21
N ALA A 163 10.87 4.11 -6.34
CA ALA A 163 10.58 5.05 -7.43
C ALA A 163 9.18 4.84 -8.01
N ASP A 164 8.76 3.59 -8.13
CA ASP A 164 7.41 3.25 -8.59
C ASP A 164 6.34 3.66 -7.59
N PHE A 165 6.62 3.52 -6.30
CA PHE A 165 5.73 3.99 -5.24
C PHE A 165 5.46 5.49 -5.39
N LEU A 166 6.50 6.30 -5.51
CA LEU A 166 6.36 7.75 -5.63
C LEU A 166 5.62 8.16 -6.90
N VAL A 167 5.98 7.59 -8.04
CA VAL A 167 5.33 7.96 -9.31
C VAL A 167 3.88 7.54 -9.37
N HIS A 168 3.52 6.41 -8.79
CA HIS A 168 2.11 5.98 -8.71
C HIS A 168 1.29 6.94 -7.88
N HIS A 169 1.83 7.43 -6.76
CA HIS A 169 1.14 8.41 -5.91
C HIS A 169 1.08 9.79 -6.53
N ALA A 170 2.04 10.16 -7.37
CA ALA A 170 1.97 11.37 -8.18
C ALA A 170 0.87 11.30 -9.24
N ILE A 171 0.71 10.14 -9.88
CA ILE A 171 -0.34 9.91 -10.88
C ILE A 171 -1.73 9.91 -10.22
N ALA A 172 -1.85 9.29 -9.06
CA ALA A 172 -3.11 9.22 -8.34
C ALA A 172 -3.66 10.59 -7.96
#